data_17a61e161943b4db58c4d4bec7c094fd
#
_entry.id   17a61e161943b4db58c4d4bec7c094fd
#
_cell.length_a   1.000
_cell.length_b   1.000
_cell.length_c   1.000
_cell.angle_alpha   90.00
_cell.angle_beta   90.00
_cell.angle_gamma   90.00
#
_symmetry.space_group_name_H-M   'P 1'
#
loop_
_entity.id
_entity.type
_entity.pdbx_description
1 polymer ?
#
loop_
_entity_poly.entity_id
_entity_poly.type
_entity_poly.pdbx_seq_one_letter_code
_entity_poly.pdbx_strand_id
1 'polypeptide(L)'
;MLETKSPLLLDVREPYEFNLAHIRNSLNVPRGVLESACDYEYEETEPRLVTAREQDIVVICRSGYRSVLACSVMQLMGFRSVVSLKTGIKGWNDYDQSLFDAHDDELDGDDAWVLLNQPIRKEQRGPG
;
A
#
# COMPACT_ATOMS: atom_id res chain seq x y z
N MET A 1 7.06 19.32 23.95
CA MET A 1 6.02 18.91 23.03
C MET A 1 6.49 17.68 22.24
N LEU A 2 5.65 16.70 22.19
CA LEU A 2 5.98 15.50 21.45
C LEU A 2 5.71 15.72 19.98
N GLU A 3 6.72 15.54 19.16
CA GLU A 3 6.52 15.51 17.72
C GLU A 3 5.91 14.19 17.33
N THR A 4 4.79 14.25 16.63
CA THR A 4 4.19 13.07 16.07
C THR A 4 4.96 12.75 14.78
N LYS A 5 5.68 11.65 14.79
CA LYS A 5 6.32 11.19 13.55
C LYS A 5 5.25 10.79 12.57
N SER A 6 5.48 11.13 11.32
CA SER A 6 4.61 10.66 10.24
C SER A 6 4.63 9.13 10.21
N PRO A 7 3.49 8.48 9.97
CA PRO A 7 3.49 7.03 9.87
C PRO A 7 4.27 6.55 8.64
N LEU A 8 4.76 5.33 8.71
CA LEU A 8 5.29 4.67 7.53
C LEU A 8 4.12 4.28 6.64
N LEU A 9 4.16 4.68 5.38
CA LEU A 9 3.14 4.32 4.40
C LEU A 9 3.62 3.09 3.64
N LEU A 10 2.92 1.99 3.78
CA LEU A 10 3.31 0.70 3.21
C LEU A 10 2.30 0.27 2.16
N ASP A 11 2.72 0.29 0.90
CA ASP A 11 1.88 -0.11 -0.23
C ASP A 11 2.15 -1.59 -0.56
N VAL A 12 1.15 -2.43 -0.36
CA VAL A 12 1.28 -3.88 -0.54
C VAL A 12 0.77 -4.36 -1.89
N ARG A 13 0.52 -3.44 -2.82
CA ARG A 13 0.15 -3.77 -4.19
C ARG A 13 1.38 -4.26 -4.95
N GLU A 14 1.13 -4.80 -6.15
CA GLU A 14 2.22 -5.22 -7.00
C GLU A 14 3.02 -4.02 -7.53
N PRO A 15 4.31 -4.20 -7.86
CA PRO A 15 5.14 -3.09 -8.33
C PRO A 15 4.57 -2.36 -9.54
N TYR A 16 3.95 -3.07 -10.48
CA TYR A 16 3.38 -2.40 -11.65
C TYR A 16 2.23 -1.46 -11.27
N GLU A 17 1.43 -1.85 -10.27
CA GLU A 17 0.36 -0.99 -9.76
C GLU A 17 0.94 0.26 -9.11
N PHE A 18 1.97 0.07 -8.28
CA PHE A 18 2.65 1.15 -7.58
C PHE A 18 3.27 2.15 -8.56
N ASN A 19 3.91 1.64 -9.61
CA ASN A 19 4.57 2.49 -10.59
C ASN A 19 3.57 3.32 -11.42
N LEU A 20 2.37 2.83 -11.62
CA LEU A 20 1.34 3.59 -12.34
C LEU A 20 0.80 4.76 -11.51
N ALA A 21 0.57 4.54 -10.23
CA ALA A 21 0.03 5.58 -9.36
C ALA A 21 0.27 5.19 -7.90
N HIS A 22 0.87 6.06 -7.10
CA HIS A 22 1.12 5.78 -5.68
C HIS A 22 1.10 7.07 -4.85
N ILE A 23 0.99 6.91 -3.54
CA ILE A 23 1.10 8.02 -2.60
C ILE A 23 2.58 8.33 -2.41
N ARG A 24 2.92 9.63 -2.44
CA ARG A 24 4.31 10.06 -2.29
C ARG A 24 4.90 9.55 -0.97
N ASN A 25 6.15 9.15 -1.01
CA ASN A 25 6.90 8.63 0.13
C ASN A 25 6.40 7.30 0.69
N SER A 26 5.53 6.61 -0.03
CA SER A 26 5.14 5.26 0.37
C SER A 26 6.19 4.24 -0.06
N LEU A 27 6.31 3.18 0.73
CA LEU A 27 7.23 2.08 0.48
C LEU A 27 6.44 0.93 -0.14
N ASN A 28 6.88 0.45 -1.29
CA ASN A 28 6.21 -0.67 -1.95
C ASN A 28 6.83 -2.01 -1.52
N VAL A 29 6.04 -2.83 -0.85
CA VAL A 29 6.41 -4.21 -0.51
C VAL A 29 5.22 -5.08 -0.92
N PRO A 30 5.32 -5.78 -2.05
CA PRO A 30 4.20 -6.59 -2.53
C PRO A 30 3.75 -7.62 -1.50
N ARG A 31 2.44 -7.85 -1.45
CA ARG A 31 1.86 -8.76 -0.45
C ARG A 31 2.51 -10.15 -0.47
N GLY A 32 2.91 -10.63 -1.65
CA GLY A 32 3.49 -11.97 -1.82
C GLY A 32 4.83 -12.17 -1.12
N VAL A 33 5.56 -11.10 -0.83
CA VAL A 33 6.85 -11.17 -0.13
C VAL A 33 6.83 -10.47 1.23
N LEU A 34 5.64 -10.11 1.71
CA LEU A 34 5.50 -9.31 2.91
C LEU A 34 6.12 -9.98 4.13
N GLU A 35 5.87 -11.25 4.34
CA GLU A 35 6.40 -11.97 5.51
C GLU A 35 7.93 -11.96 5.51
N SER A 36 8.55 -12.23 4.37
CA SER A 36 10.01 -12.19 4.24
C SER A 36 10.56 -10.78 4.40
N ALA A 37 9.83 -9.79 3.90
CA ALA A 37 10.25 -8.39 4.01
C ALA A 37 10.18 -7.88 5.46
N CYS A 38 9.29 -8.46 6.26
CA CYS A 38 9.10 -8.07 7.65
C CYS A 38 10.07 -8.75 8.63
N ASP A 39 10.96 -9.61 8.16
CA ASP A 39 11.85 -10.36 9.02
C ASP A 39 13.28 -10.29 8.49
N TYR A 40 14.24 -10.59 9.35
CA TYR A 40 15.66 -10.57 8.99
C TYR A 40 16.06 -11.85 8.26
N GLU A 41 17.19 -11.80 7.58
CA GLU A 41 17.87 -12.96 6.98
C GLU A 41 17.20 -13.50 5.72
N TYR A 42 16.39 -12.70 5.06
CA TYR A 42 15.80 -13.05 3.76
C TYR A 42 16.32 -12.12 2.67
N GLU A 43 16.33 -12.60 1.44
CA GLU A 43 16.69 -11.78 0.30
C GLU A 43 15.71 -10.59 0.16
N GLU A 44 14.44 -10.82 0.50
CA GLU A 44 13.39 -9.81 0.43
C GLU A 44 13.34 -8.88 1.64
N THR A 45 14.15 -9.11 2.67
CA THR A 45 14.14 -8.27 3.88
C THR A 45 14.20 -6.79 3.51
N GLU A 46 13.24 -6.03 3.98
CA GLU A 46 13.20 -4.58 3.75
C GLU A 46 13.64 -3.86 5.03
N PRO A 47 14.83 -3.25 5.04
CA PRO A 47 15.36 -2.62 6.26
C PRO A 47 14.44 -1.56 6.85
N ARG A 48 13.76 -0.78 6.02
CA ARG A 48 12.83 0.26 6.50
C ARG A 48 11.60 -0.34 7.17
N LEU A 49 11.24 -1.56 6.83
CA LEU A 49 10.07 -2.23 7.37
C LEU A 49 10.42 -3.03 8.61
N VAL A 50 11.48 -3.85 8.53
CA VAL A 50 11.86 -4.72 9.65
C VAL A 50 12.23 -3.93 10.89
N THR A 51 12.72 -2.71 10.75
CA THR A 51 13.07 -1.82 11.87
C THR A 51 11.90 -0.97 12.34
N ALA A 52 10.72 -1.12 11.76
CA ALA A 52 9.58 -0.25 12.03
C ALA A 52 8.52 -0.88 12.95
N ARG A 53 8.88 -1.93 13.70
CA ARG A 53 7.90 -2.67 14.54
C ARG A 53 7.19 -1.81 15.56
N GLU A 54 7.83 -0.76 16.04
CA GLU A 54 7.26 0.15 17.04
C GLU A 54 6.66 1.42 16.41
N GLN A 55 6.78 1.60 15.11
CA GLN A 55 6.25 2.77 14.41
C GLN A 55 4.79 2.56 14.02
N ASP A 56 4.08 3.66 13.84
CA ASP A 56 2.76 3.63 13.22
C ASP A 56 2.92 3.34 11.73
N ILE A 57 2.16 2.37 11.25
CA ILE A 57 2.21 1.96 9.83
C ILE A 57 0.80 2.00 9.26
N VAL A 58 0.64 2.68 8.13
CA VAL A 58 -0.59 2.67 7.36
C VAL A 58 -0.36 1.80 6.14
N VAL A 59 -1.13 0.72 6.02
CA VAL A 59 -1.01 -0.23 4.92
C VAL A 59 -2.00 0.13 3.83
N ILE A 60 -1.51 0.20 2.60
CA ILE A 60 -2.24 0.69 1.44
C ILE A 60 -2.41 -0.43 0.42
N CYS A 61 -3.63 -0.61 -0.07
CA CYS A 61 -3.88 -1.43 -1.25
C CYS A 61 -4.86 -0.69 -2.17
N ARG A 62 -5.42 -1.37 -3.16
CA ARG A 62 -6.29 -0.71 -4.13
C ARG A 62 -7.60 -0.23 -3.49
N SER A 63 -8.29 -1.08 -2.76
CA SER A 63 -9.63 -0.78 -2.22
C SER A 63 -9.84 -1.21 -0.77
N GLY A 64 -8.83 -1.73 -0.09
CA GLY A 64 -8.86 -2.04 1.33
C GLY A 64 -8.85 -3.52 1.71
N TYR A 65 -8.98 -4.44 0.76
CA TYR A 65 -9.04 -5.88 1.08
C TYR A 65 -7.67 -6.50 1.35
N ARG A 66 -6.70 -6.28 0.46
CA ARG A 66 -5.34 -6.81 0.63
C ARG A 66 -4.67 -6.24 1.88
N SER A 67 -4.90 -4.95 2.15
CA SER A 67 -4.29 -4.28 3.29
C SER A 67 -4.83 -4.79 4.63
N VAL A 68 -6.10 -5.15 4.71
CA VAL A 68 -6.67 -5.72 5.94
C VAL A 68 -5.98 -7.05 6.27
N LEU A 69 -5.80 -7.92 5.29
CA LEU A 69 -5.10 -9.18 5.50
C LEU A 69 -3.63 -8.97 5.85
N ALA A 70 -2.98 -7.99 5.20
CA ALA A 70 -1.60 -7.63 5.50
C ALA A 70 -1.45 -7.15 6.95
N CYS A 71 -2.38 -6.32 7.43
CA CYS A 71 -2.37 -5.85 8.82
C CYS A 71 -2.44 -7.02 9.80
N SER A 72 -3.30 -8.01 9.53
CA SER A 72 -3.44 -9.18 10.39
C SER A 72 -2.14 -9.96 10.47
N VAL A 73 -1.47 -10.18 9.33
CA VAL A 73 -0.19 -10.88 9.29
C VAL A 73 0.88 -10.10 10.05
N MET A 74 0.96 -8.80 9.83
CA MET A 74 1.98 -7.97 10.48
C MET A 74 1.78 -7.91 11.99
N GLN A 75 0.54 -7.87 12.47
CA GLN A 75 0.26 -7.94 13.90
C GLN A 75 0.77 -9.26 14.50
N LEU A 76 0.56 -10.37 13.80
CA LEU A 76 1.09 -11.66 14.22
C LEU A 76 2.62 -11.69 14.25
N MET A 77 3.26 -10.89 13.41
CA MET A 77 4.72 -10.78 13.34
C MET A 77 5.30 -9.76 14.32
N GLY A 78 4.47 -9.19 15.18
CA GLY A 78 4.94 -8.31 16.25
C GLY A 78 4.95 -6.82 15.91
N PHE A 79 4.30 -6.39 14.85
CA PHE A 79 4.16 -4.97 14.56
C PHE A 79 3.08 -4.37 15.47
N ARG A 80 3.42 -3.30 16.14
CA ARG A 80 2.62 -2.76 17.23
C ARG A 80 1.41 -1.97 16.78
N SER A 81 1.58 -1.16 15.74
CA SER A 81 0.53 -0.22 15.32
C SER A 81 0.41 -0.25 13.80
N VAL A 82 -0.49 -1.08 13.31
CA VAL A 82 -0.70 -1.27 11.88
C VAL A 82 -2.17 -1.08 11.57
N VAL A 83 -2.48 -0.15 10.68
CA VAL A 83 -3.86 0.11 10.26
C VAL A 83 -3.95 0.08 8.74
N SER A 84 -5.11 -0.32 8.23
CA SER A 84 -5.38 -0.32 6.80
C SER A 84 -5.94 1.04 6.37
N LEU A 85 -5.45 1.56 5.25
CA LEU A 85 -6.04 2.77 4.66
C LEU A 85 -7.45 2.42 4.17
N LYS A 86 -8.44 3.01 4.80
CA LYS A 86 -9.83 2.76 4.49
C LYS A 86 -10.12 3.16 3.04
N THR A 87 -10.85 2.29 2.31
CA THR A 87 -11.14 2.44 0.89
C THR A 87 -9.91 2.44 -0.03
N GLY A 88 -8.71 2.25 0.52
CA GLY A 88 -7.49 2.09 -0.25
C GLY A 88 -7.13 3.32 -1.07
N ILE A 89 -6.26 3.12 -2.06
CA ILE A 89 -5.78 4.19 -2.92
C ILE A 89 -6.90 4.74 -3.82
N LYS A 90 -7.90 3.93 -4.14
CA LYS A 90 -9.09 4.41 -4.89
C LYS A 90 -9.81 5.48 -4.09
N GLY A 91 -10.08 5.24 -2.82
CA GLY A 91 -10.69 6.22 -1.95
C GLY A 91 -9.83 7.46 -1.77
N TRP A 92 -8.52 7.28 -1.65
CA TRP A 92 -7.56 8.38 -1.57
C TRP A 92 -7.73 9.32 -2.77
N ASN A 93 -7.79 8.77 -3.99
CA ASN A 93 -8.00 9.56 -5.19
C ASN A 93 -9.39 10.19 -5.25
N ASP A 94 -10.43 9.46 -4.82
CA ASP A 94 -11.81 9.96 -4.83
C ASP A 94 -12.00 11.16 -3.90
N TYR A 95 -11.18 11.28 -2.86
CA TYR A 95 -11.17 12.42 -1.96
C TYR A 95 -10.15 13.50 -2.39
N ASP A 96 -9.79 13.51 -3.66
CA ASP A 96 -8.91 14.51 -4.28
C ASP A 96 -7.51 14.58 -3.65
N GLN A 97 -7.04 13.48 -3.08
CA GLN A 97 -5.68 13.40 -2.56
C GLN A 97 -4.71 13.07 -3.69
N SER A 98 -3.50 13.60 -3.62
CA SER A 98 -2.53 13.51 -4.70
C SER A 98 -1.92 12.12 -4.86
N LEU A 99 -1.77 11.69 -6.11
CA LEU A 99 -1.04 10.48 -6.49
C LEU A 99 0.07 10.84 -7.49
N PHE A 100 1.07 10.00 -7.54
CA PHE A 100 2.29 10.25 -8.32
C PHE A 100 2.64 9.02 -9.15
N ASP A 101 3.28 9.25 -10.29
CA ASP A 101 3.76 8.16 -11.15
C ASP A 101 5.19 7.73 -10.78
N ALA A 102 5.78 6.83 -11.56
CA ALA A 102 7.12 6.30 -11.30
C ALA A 102 8.22 7.36 -11.40
N HIS A 103 7.93 8.50 -12.00
CA HIS A 103 8.88 9.63 -12.15
C HIS A 103 8.64 10.73 -11.11
N ASP A 104 7.80 10.46 -10.10
CA ASP A 104 7.40 11.43 -9.07
C ASP A 104 6.65 12.64 -9.63
N ASP A 105 6.02 12.50 -10.79
CA ASP A 105 5.14 13.51 -11.35
C ASP A 105 3.72 13.31 -10.83
N GLU A 106 3.09 14.39 -10.40
CA GLU A 106 1.73 14.31 -9.90
C GLU A 106 0.75 13.99 -11.02
N LEU A 107 -0.15 13.03 -10.75
CA LEU A 107 -1.17 12.61 -11.69
C LEU A 107 -2.42 13.49 -11.55
N ASP A 108 -3.05 13.77 -12.68
CA ASP A 108 -4.40 14.33 -12.68
C ASP A 108 -5.35 13.28 -12.09
N GLY A 109 -6.33 13.73 -11.28
CA GLY A 109 -7.25 12.82 -10.60
C GLY A 109 -8.08 11.96 -11.54
N ASP A 110 -8.46 12.49 -12.70
CA ASP A 110 -9.22 11.72 -13.69
C ASP A 110 -8.34 10.67 -14.37
N ASP A 111 -7.09 10.99 -14.66
CA ASP A 111 -6.14 10.03 -15.21
C ASP A 111 -5.84 8.93 -14.20
N ALA A 112 -5.67 9.28 -12.93
CA ALA A 112 -5.47 8.31 -11.85
C ALA A 112 -6.69 7.39 -11.71
N TRP A 113 -7.90 7.93 -11.83
CA TRP A 113 -9.11 7.14 -11.76
C TRP A 113 -9.12 6.05 -12.84
N VAL A 114 -8.73 6.41 -14.06
CA VAL A 114 -8.66 5.44 -15.17
C VAL A 114 -7.65 4.32 -14.85
N LEU A 115 -6.48 4.68 -14.33
CA LEU A 115 -5.44 3.70 -13.97
C LEU A 115 -5.89 2.77 -12.86
N LEU A 116 -6.66 3.27 -11.89
CA LEU A 116 -7.12 2.49 -10.74
C LEU A 116 -8.37 1.67 -11.04
N ASN A 117 -9.08 1.98 -12.11
CA ASN A 117 -10.36 1.35 -12.47
C ASN A 117 -10.28 0.67 -13.84
N GLN A 118 -9.20 -0.08 -14.08
CA GLN A 118 -9.04 -0.82 -15.32
C GLN A 118 -10.19 -1.83 -15.48
N PRO A 119 -10.77 -1.93 -16.70
CA PRO A 119 -11.85 -2.88 -16.92
C PRO A 119 -11.37 -4.31 -16.77
N ILE A 120 -12.22 -5.14 -16.20
CA ILE A 120 -11.95 -6.57 -16.11
C ILE A 120 -12.58 -7.30 -17.30
N ARG A 121 -11.96 -8.39 -17.68
CA ARG A 121 -12.47 -9.21 -18.79
C ARG A 121 -13.74 -9.94 -18.36
N LYS A 122 -14.56 -10.29 -19.37
CA LYS A 122 -15.82 -11.01 -19.12
C LYS A 122 -15.59 -12.29 -18.30
N GLU A 123 -14.52 -13.02 -18.60
CA GLU A 123 -14.17 -14.27 -17.92
C GLU A 123 -13.82 -14.06 -16.45
N GLN A 124 -13.48 -12.85 -16.06
CA GLN A 124 -13.10 -12.51 -14.69
C GLN A 124 -14.31 -12.08 -13.86
N ARG A 125 -15.46 -11.93 -14.49
CA ARG A 125 -16.70 -11.56 -13.80
C ARG A 125 -17.40 -12.82 -13.29
N GLY A 126 -18.04 -12.71 -12.14
CA GLY A 126 -18.80 -13.81 -11.59
C GLY A 126 -20.03 -14.12 -12.43
N PRO A 127 -20.64 -15.30 -12.23
CA PRO A 127 -21.89 -15.68 -12.88
C PRO A 127 -23.04 -14.78 -12.40
N GLY A 128 -23.85 -14.35 -13.32
CA GLY A 128 -24.98 -13.49 -13.03
C GLY A 128 -24.66 -12.04 -13.17
#